data_4b508c72fe1b329659a5de935c0cd3f5
#
_entry.id   4b508c72fe1b329659a5de935c0cd3f5
#
_cell.length_a   1.000
_cell.length_b   1.000
_cell.length_c   1.000
_cell.angle_alpha   90.00
_cell.angle_beta   90.00
_cell.angle_gamma   90.00
#
_symmetry.space_group_name_H-M   'P 1'
#
loop_
_entity.id
_entity.type
_entity.pdbx_description
1 polymer ?
#
loop_
_entity_poly.entity_id
_entity_poly.type
_entity_poly.pdbx_seq_one_letter_code
_entity_poly.pdbx_strand_id
1 'polypeptide(L)'
;MAEPSMAQLLSPGSLFRRWLAPVLANDEGLDPEQLSQAALNALAQASQRRDWPGVSAMLASVANDLQRRDLRLEQVLFGCRFSNPIGLAAGFDKNGVAAGIWDRFGFGFAELGTVTWHGQSGNPRPRLFRLAAEQAALNRMGFNNKGAEEMRRTLERQALAQPGQRPAVIGINLGKSRITSLELAPDDYASSLELLAPLADYAVINVSSPNTPGLRDLQDPNQLRRLVERLRRLPACPPLLVKIAPDLEDEAIDSLARLAYEEGLAGVIAVNTSLDRLGLNQRVLAQTGRTLAQEAGGL
;
A
#
# COMPACT_ATOMS: atom_id res chain seq x y z
N MET A 1 21.00 25.01 -24.76
CA MET A 1 20.01 23.98 -24.35
C MET A 1 18.79 24.20 -25.24
N ALA A 2 18.32 23.17 -25.95
CA ALA A 2 17.14 23.28 -26.81
C ALA A 2 15.90 23.53 -25.95
N GLU A 3 15.03 24.43 -26.38
CA GLU A 3 13.73 24.65 -25.72
C GLU A 3 12.89 23.35 -25.79
N PRO A 4 12.24 22.95 -24.69
CA PRO A 4 11.40 21.77 -24.71
C PRO A 4 10.22 21.94 -25.68
N SER A 5 9.95 20.92 -26.48
CA SER A 5 8.81 20.93 -27.40
C SER A 5 7.47 21.03 -26.64
N MET A 6 6.43 21.55 -27.32
CA MET A 6 5.05 21.64 -26.75
C MET A 6 4.60 20.27 -26.18
N ALA A 7 4.92 19.17 -26.85
CA ALA A 7 4.60 17.83 -26.37
C ALA A 7 5.35 17.46 -25.07
N GLN A 8 6.60 17.90 -24.91
CA GLN A 8 7.35 17.73 -23.67
C GLN A 8 6.84 18.61 -22.53
N LEU A 9 6.35 19.82 -22.82
CA LEU A 9 5.75 20.72 -21.84
C LEU A 9 4.38 20.24 -21.34
N LEU A 10 3.65 19.51 -22.17
CA LEU A 10 2.33 18.94 -21.87
C LEU A 10 2.40 17.47 -21.43
N SER A 11 3.60 16.89 -21.30
CA SER A 11 3.73 15.53 -20.78
C SER A 11 3.21 15.44 -19.33
N PRO A 12 2.57 14.32 -18.92
CA PRO A 12 2.08 14.14 -17.56
C PRO A 12 3.15 14.41 -16.49
N GLY A 13 4.41 14.04 -16.74
CA GLY A 13 5.52 14.30 -15.83
C GLY A 13 5.91 15.77 -15.73
N SER A 14 5.77 16.56 -16.80
CA SER A 14 6.03 18.01 -16.77
C SER A 14 4.88 18.76 -16.11
N LEU A 15 3.63 18.37 -16.38
CA LEU A 15 2.43 18.92 -15.75
C LEU A 15 2.45 18.63 -14.24
N PHE A 16 2.82 17.41 -13.83
CA PHE A 16 3.00 17.06 -12.43
C PHE A 16 4.03 17.98 -11.76
N ARG A 17 5.25 18.06 -12.30
CA ARG A 17 6.34 18.86 -11.71
C ARG A 17 6.02 20.35 -11.66
N ARG A 18 5.38 20.88 -12.68
CA ARG A 18 5.13 22.31 -12.80
C ARG A 18 3.91 22.79 -12.03
N TRP A 19 2.86 21.99 -11.94
CA TRP A 19 1.57 22.39 -11.40
C TRP A 19 1.15 21.64 -10.13
N LEU A 20 1.34 20.33 -10.09
CA LEU A 20 0.92 19.54 -8.94
C LEU A 20 1.97 19.47 -7.82
N ALA A 21 3.22 19.26 -8.16
CA ALA A 21 4.25 19.11 -7.14
C ALA A 21 4.37 20.31 -6.20
N PRO A 22 4.29 21.59 -6.65
CA PRO A 22 4.29 22.74 -5.74
C PRO A 22 3.06 22.79 -4.83
N VAL A 23 1.88 22.42 -5.35
CA VAL A 23 0.64 22.34 -4.56
C VAL A 23 0.70 21.21 -3.53
N LEU A 24 1.30 20.08 -3.94
CA LEU A 24 1.50 18.93 -3.05
C LEU A 24 2.58 19.17 -1.99
N ALA A 25 3.53 20.06 -2.26
CA ALA A 25 4.60 20.41 -1.33
C ALA A 25 4.19 21.46 -0.28
N ASN A 26 3.03 22.09 -0.43
CA ASN A 26 2.56 23.12 0.51
C ASN A 26 1.89 22.47 1.73
N ASP A 27 2.47 22.68 2.91
CA ASP A 27 1.97 22.16 4.19
C ASP A 27 0.67 22.84 4.67
N GLU A 28 0.39 24.05 4.20
CA GLU A 28 -0.59 24.94 4.85
C GLU A 28 -1.94 25.03 4.10
N GLY A 29 -2.04 24.49 2.88
CA GLY A 29 -3.17 24.83 2.01
C GLY A 29 -4.30 23.81 1.94
N LEU A 30 -4.00 22.54 1.79
CA LEU A 30 -4.99 21.48 1.54
C LEU A 30 -4.78 20.28 2.46
N ASP A 31 -5.87 19.73 2.97
CA ASP A 31 -5.82 18.47 3.74
C ASP A 31 -5.19 17.36 2.87
N PRO A 32 -4.03 16.82 3.28
CA PRO A 32 -3.32 15.81 2.50
C PRO A 32 -4.14 14.54 2.25
N GLU A 33 -5.01 14.16 3.18
CA GLU A 33 -5.89 13.01 3.02
C GLU A 33 -6.98 13.28 1.98
N GLN A 34 -7.60 14.47 1.99
CA GLN A 34 -8.60 14.84 0.99
C GLN A 34 -8.00 14.89 -0.42
N LEU A 35 -6.79 15.45 -0.55
CA LEU A 35 -6.10 15.52 -1.83
C LEU A 35 -5.74 14.12 -2.36
N SER A 36 -5.23 13.25 -1.52
CA SER A 36 -4.95 11.86 -1.87
C SER A 36 -6.20 11.09 -2.28
N GLN A 37 -7.32 11.33 -1.56
CA GLN A 37 -8.61 10.71 -1.90
C GLN A 37 -9.18 11.24 -3.20
N ALA A 38 -9.06 12.53 -3.50
CA ALA A 38 -9.49 13.12 -4.77
C ALA A 38 -8.70 12.54 -5.96
N ALA A 39 -7.39 12.42 -5.81
CA ALA A 39 -6.53 11.79 -6.81
C ALA A 39 -6.93 10.32 -7.04
N LEU A 40 -7.11 9.55 -5.97
CA LEU A 40 -7.52 8.15 -6.06
C LEU A 40 -8.92 7.98 -6.68
N ASN A 41 -9.86 8.89 -6.39
CA ASN A 41 -11.18 8.88 -7.01
C ASN A 41 -11.11 9.13 -8.52
N ALA A 42 -10.25 10.05 -8.97
CA ALA A 42 -10.00 10.29 -10.41
C ALA A 42 -9.40 9.04 -11.08
N LEU A 43 -8.42 8.41 -10.46
CA LEU A 43 -7.83 7.15 -10.93
C LEU A 43 -8.84 6.00 -10.97
N ALA A 44 -9.70 5.89 -9.97
CA ALA A 44 -10.79 4.91 -9.94
C ALA A 44 -11.76 5.10 -11.12
N GLN A 45 -12.14 6.35 -11.45
CA GLN A 45 -12.96 6.66 -12.61
C GLN A 45 -12.24 6.27 -13.93
N ALA A 46 -10.94 6.55 -14.03
CA ALA A 46 -10.15 6.15 -15.19
C ALA A 46 -10.06 4.61 -15.31
N SER A 47 -9.86 3.90 -14.21
CA SER A 47 -9.80 2.44 -14.18
C SER A 47 -11.12 1.79 -14.63
N GLN A 48 -12.24 2.29 -14.14
CA GLN A 48 -13.58 1.80 -14.53
C GLN A 48 -13.89 2.01 -16.01
N ARG A 49 -13.31 3.03 -16.63
CA ARG A 49 -13.53 3.43 -18.02
C ARG A 49 -12.31 3.21 -18.90
N ARG A 50 -11.37 2.38 -18.48
CA ARG A 50 -10.07 2.19 -19.16
C ARG A 50 -10.19 1.75 -20.62
N ASP A 51 -11.29 1.07 -20.95
CA ASP A 51 -11.56 0.58 -22.32
C ASP A 51 -12.31 1.63 -23.21
N TRP A 52 -12.74 2.76 -22.66
CA TRP A 52 -13.32 3.84 -23.42
C TRP A 52 -12.25 4.55 -24.27
N PRO A 53 -12.49 4.83 -25.57
CA PRO A 53 -11.45 5.30 -26.49
C PRO A 53 -10.64 6.51 -25.97
N GLY A 54 -11.31 7.53 -25.42
CA GLY A 54 -10.64 8.72 -24.88
C GLY A 54 -9.79 8.42 -23.63
N VAL A 55 -10.31 7.59 -22.71
CA VAL A 55 -9.59 7.19 -21.47
C VAL A 55 -8.43 6.26 -21.84
N SER A 56 -8.65 5.30 -22.74
CA SER A 56 -7.61 4.40 -23.23
C SER A 56 -6.45 5.17 -23.87
N ALA A 57 -6.74 6.17 -24.72
CA ALA A 57 -5.72 7.02 -25.34
C ALA A 57 -4.94 7.83 -24.30
N MET A 58 -5.63 8.39 -23.30
CA MET A 58 -4.98 9.10 -22.18
C MET A 58 -4.06 8.17 -21.38
N LEU A 59 -4.54 6.99 -21.01
CA LEU A 59 -3.74 6.00 -20.27
C LEU A 59 -2.55 5.49 -21.10
N ALA A 60 -2.70 5.36 -22.43
CA ALA A 60 -1.59 5.02 -23.31
C ALA A 60 -0.51 6.12 -23.34
N SER A 61 -0.92 7.40 -23.35
CA SER A 61 0.02 8.52 -23.26
C SER A 61 0.79 8.51 -21.93
N VAL A 62 0.08 8.28 -20.80
CA VAL A 62 0.72 8.15 -19.47
C VAL A 62 1.72 6.99 -19.46
N ALA A 63 1.34 5.84 -20.03
CA ALA A 63 2.20 4.69 -20.12
C ALA A 63 3.47 4.95 -20.96
N ASN A 64 3.36 5.62 -22.08
CA ASN A 64 4.51 6.00 -22.91
C ASN A 64 5.51 6.88 -22.16
N ASP A 65 5.04 7.75 -21.28
CA ASP A 65 5.91 8.63 -20.49
C ASP A 65 6.54 7.92 -19.28
N LEU A 66 5.80 7.04 -18.61
CA LEU A 66 6.17 6.51 -17.30
C LEU A 66 6.68 5.07 -17.34
N GLN A 67 6.18 4.22 -18.24
CA GLN A 67 6.63 2.83 -18.32
C GLN A 67 8.09 2.75 -18.81
N ARG A 68 8.87 1.89 -18.16
CA ARG A 68 10.22 1.50 -18.61
C ARG A 68 10.19 0.01 -18.92
N ARG A 69 10.28 -0.30 -20.23
CA ARG A 69 10.27 -1.67 -20.74
C ARG A 69 11.70 -2.10 -21.04
N ASP A 70 12.37 -2.61 -20.02
CA ASP A 70 13.72 -3.15 -20.15
C ASP A 70 13.73 -4.54 -19.49
N LEU A 71 14.03 -5.57 -20.27
CA LEU A 71 14.05 -6.96 -19.80
C LEU A 71 15.04 -7.19 -18.65
N ARG A 72 16.06 -6.32 -18.50
CA ARG A 72 17.00 -6.38 -17.37
C ARG A 72 16.35 -6.01 -16.03
N LEU A 73 15.22 -5.32 -16.05
CA LEU A 73 14.45 -4.95 -14.85
C LEU A 73 13.45 -6.03 -14.44
N GLU A 74 13.22 -7.00 -15.31
CA GLU A 74 12.26 -8.06 -15.05
C GLU A 74 12.79 -9.04 -14.00
N GLN A 75 11.92 -9.46 -13.09
CA GLN A 75 12.22 -10.42 -12.03
C GLN A 75 11.13 -11.48 -11.96
N VAL A 76 11.53 -12.72 -11.69
CA VAL A 76 10.61 -13.80 -11.36
C VAL A 76 10.87 -14.21 -9.93
N LEU A 77 9.93 -13.91 -9.03
CA LEU A 77 10.01 -14.20 -7.60
C LEU A 77 8.75 -14.92 -7.16
N PHE A 78 8.88 -15.93 -6.32
CA PHE A 78 7.77 -16.74 -5.77
C PHE A 78 6.65 -17.05 -6.78
N GLY A 79 7.03 -17.36 -8.01
CA GLY A 79 6.09 -17.72 -9.11
C GLY A 79 5.45 -16.53 -9.83
N CYS A 80 5.69 -15.29 -9.40
CA CYS A 80 5.20 -14.07 -10.02
C CYS A 80 6.24 -13.43 -10.92
N ARG A 81 5.82 -12.94 -12.10
CA ARG A 81 6.69 -12.23 -13.04
C ARG A 81 6.47 -10.72 -12.92
N PHE A 82 7.45 -10.04 -12.35
CA PHE A 82 7.46 -8.60 -12.18
C PHE A 82 8.13 -7.94 -13.37
N SER A 83 7.44 -7.03 -14.06
CA SER A 83 7.98 -6.33 -15.24
C SER A 83 9.10 -5.33 -14.90
N ASN A 84 9.14 -4.86 -13.66
CA ASN A 84 10.19 -4.03 -13.09
C ASN A 84 10.11 -4.07 -11.54
N PRO A 85 11.16 -3.64 -10.81
CA PRO A 85 11.21 -3.73 -9.35
C PRO A 85 10.49 -2.59 -8.63
N ILE A 86 9.85 -1.65 -9.33
CA ILE A 86 9.15 -0.52 -8.72
C ILE A 86 7.68 -0.88 -8.58
N GLY A 87 7.16 -0.86 -7.37
CA GLY A 87 5.76 -1.17 -7.07
C GLY A 87 5.04 -0.09 -6.29
N LEU A 88 3.72 -0.05 -6.42
CA LEU A 88 2.88 0.74 -5.53
C LEU A 88 2.80 0.03 -4.18
N ALA A 89 3.25 0.70 -3.12
CA ALA A 89 3.15 0.16 -1.76
C ALA A 89 1.72 0.22 -1.21
N ALA A 90 1.40 -0.70 -0.30
CA ALA A 90 0.14 -0.67 0.46
C ALA A 90 -0.04 0.65 1.21
N GLY A 91 -1.28 1.09 1.31
CA GLY A 91 -1.68 2.32 2.00
C GLY A 91 -2.25 3.39 1.09
N PHE A 92 -1.97 3.38 -0.21
CA PHE A 92 -2.54 4.31 -1.17
C PHE A 92 -3.88 3.79 -1.72
N ASP A 93 -3.88 2.68 -2.44
CA ASP A 93 -5.11 2.05 -2.97
C ASP A 93 -5.62 0.96 -2.02
N LYS A 94 -6.19 1.39 -0.90
CA LYS A 94 -6.62 0.49 0.18
C LYS A 94 -7.79 -0.42 -0.18
N ASN A 95 -8.54 -0.08 -1.20
CA ASN A 95 -9.73 -0.81 -1.61
C ASN A 95 -9.64 -1.38 -3.04
N GLY A 96 -8.48 -1.25 -3.68
CA GLY A 96 -8.23 -1.76 -5.03
C GLY A 96 -9.01 -1.04 -6.13
N VAL A 97 -9.41 0.22 -5.91
CA VAL A 97 -10.32 0.93 -6.82
C VAL A 97 -9.68 1.31 -8.16
N ALA A 98 -8.35 1.37 -8.22
CA ALA A 98 -7.60 1.68 -9.42
C ALA A 98 -6.65 0.54 -9.85
N ALA A 99 -6.88 -0.68 -9.36
CA ALA A 99 -6.01 -1.83 -9.56
C ALA A 99 -5.76 -2.17 -11.05
N GLY A 100 -6.72 -1.87 -11.92
CA GLY A 100 -6.65 -2.16 -13.36
C GLY A 100 -5.76 -1.23 -14.19
N ILE A 101 -5.12 -0.21 -13.59
CA ILE A 101 -4.34 0.79 -14.33
C ILE A 101 -2.98 1.14 -13.72
N TRP A 102 -2.54 0.50 -12.64
CA TRP A 102 -1.26 0.83 -12.01
C TRP A 102 -0.06 0.57 -12.92
N ASP A 103 -0.13 -0.43 -13.80
CA ASP A 103 0.87 -0.67 -14.84
C ASP A 103 1.08 0.55 -15.74
N ARG A 104 0.01 1.31 -16.07
CA ARG A 104 0.07 2.52 -16.90
C ARG A 104 0.90 3.64 -16.26
N PHE A 105 1.02 3.62 -14.94
CA PHE A 105 1.85 4.54 -14.18
C PHE A 105 3.29 4.05 -13.98
N GLY A 106 3.68 2.98 -14.66
CA GLY A 106 5.04 2.45 -14.65
C GLY A 106 5.33 1.48 -13.50
N PHE A 107 4.33 1.12 -12.69
CA PHE A 107 4.52 0.13 -11.63
C PHE A 107 4.55 -1.30 -12.21
N GLY A 108 5.56 -2.07 -11.81
CA GLY A 108 5.65 -3.49 -12.12
C GLY A 108 4.70 -4.36 -11.30
N PHE A 109 4.23 -3.84 -10.16
CA PHE A 109 3.25 -4.46 -9.28
C PHE A 109 2.52 -3.42 -8.44
N ALA A 110 1.39 -3.81 -7.86
CA ALA A 110 0.66 -3.00 -6.90
C ALA A 110 0.27 -3.83 -5.67
N GLU A 111 0.67 -3.36 -4.48
CA GLU A 111 0.22 -3.90 -3.21
C GLU A 111 -1.00 -3.12 -2.73
N LEU A 112 -2.16 -3.74 -2.83
CA LEU A 112 -3.46 -3.16 -2.45
C LEU A 112 -3.72 -3.38 -0.95
N GLY A 113 -4.44 -2.46 -0.33
CA GLY A 113 -4.70 -2.56 1.11
C GLY A 113 -3.97 -1.46 1.90
N THR A 114 -3.84 -1.59 3.20
CA THR A 114 -4.21 -2.74 4.03
C THR A 114 -5.73 -2.87 4.10
N VAL A 115 -6.21 -4.06 3.83
CA VAL A 115 -7.61 -4.45 4.00
C VAL A 115 -7.78 -5.31 5.26
N THR A 116 -8.91 -5.18 5.92
CA THR A 116 -9.31 -5.99 7.08
C THR A 116 -10.59 -6.76 6.76
N TRP A 117 -10.87 -7.82 7.49
CA TRP A 117 -12.10 -8.58 7.30
C TRP A 117 -13.34 -7.68 7.40
N HIS A 118 -13.46 -6.95 8.49
CA HIS A 118 -14.49 -5.94 8.66
C HIS A 118 -14.03 -4.59 8.15
N GLY A 119 -14.89 -3.88 7.42
CA GLY A 119 -14.66 -2.49 7.05
C GLY A 119 -14.55 -1.58 8.27
N GLN A 120 -13.67 -0.59 8.22
CA GLN A 120 -13.47 0.33 9.33
C GLN A 120 -13.08 1.73 8.87
N SER A 121 -13.52 2.75 9.61
CA SER A 121 -13.27 4.16 9.30
C SER A 121 -11.82 4.59 9.56
N GLY A 122 -11.09 3.82 10.36
CA GLY A 122 -9.75 4.18 10.86
C GLY A 122 -9.80 5.13 12.05
N ASN A 123 -8.69 5.81 12.30
CA ASN A 123 -8.56 6.76 13.41
C ASN A 123 -9.26 8.10 13.09
N PRO A 124 -9.61 8.93 14.11
CA PRO A 124 -10.14 10.28 13.91
C PRO A 124 -9.19 11.17 13.09
N ARG A 125 -9.76 12.09 12.33
CA ARG A 125 -9.03 13.13 11.61
C ARG A 125 -8.72 14.33 12.52
N PRO A 126 -7.64 15.09 12.23
CA PRO A 126 -6.64 14.91 11.18
C PRO A 126 -5.70 13.73 11.49
N ARG A 127 -5.31 12.98 10.47
CA ARG A 127 -4.54 11.74 10.62
C ARG A 127 -3.47 11.51 9.55
N LEU A 128 -3.26 12.48 8.67
CA LEU A 128 -2.19 12.52 7.68
C LEU A 128 -1.63 13.94 7.62
N PHE A 129 -0.33 14.08 7.82
CA PHE A 129 0.37 15.35 7.85
C PHE A 129 1.54 15.29 6.89
N ARG A 130 1.69 16.31 6.06
CA ARG A 130 2.89 16.53 5.26
C ARG A 130 3.83 17.42 6.05
N LEU A 131 5.08 17.05 6.04
CA LEU A 131 6.16 17.72 6.76
C LEU A 131 7.22 18.11 5.74
N ALA A 132 6.93 19.15 4.93
CA ALA A 132 7.77 19.51 3.78
C ALA A 132 9.17 19.94 4.22
N ALA A 133 9.29 20.67 5.35
CA ALA A 133 10.57 21.09 5.89
C ALA A 133 11.43 19.90 6.35
N GLU A 134 10.80 18.87 6.88
CA GLU A 134 11.44 17.63 7.33
C GLU A 134 11.55 16.57 6.20
N GLN A 135 11.04 16.89 5.01
CA GLN A 135 10.93 15.96 3.88
C GLN A 135 10.27 14.63 4.27
N ALA A 136 9.24 14.68 5.10
CA ALA A 136 8.59 13.54 5.71
C ALA A 136 7.06 13.62 5.62
N ALA A 137 6.40 12.53 5.99
CA ALA A 137 4.96 12.46 6.17
C ALA A 137 4.62 11.65 7.43
N LEU A 138 3.83 12.24 8.30
CA LEU A 138 3.35 11.58 9.51
C LEU A 138 1.91 11.10 9.30
N ASN A 139 1.62 9.85 9.64
CA ASN A 139 0.27 9.33 9.55
C ASN A 139 -0.14 8.46 10.73
N ARG A 140 -1.45 8.46 11.00
CA ARG A 140 -2.13 7.58 11.96
C ARG A 140 -3.43 7.05 11.38
N MET A 141 -3.40 6.51 10.17
CA MET A 141 -4.59 6.14 9.41
C MET A 141 -5.48 5.10 10.10
N GLY A 142 -4.89 4.08 10.76
CA GLY A 142 -5.63 3.03 11.47
C GLY A 142 -6.40 2.08 10.56
N PHE A 143 -5.82 1.73 9.41
CA PHE A 143 -6.38 0.80 8.43
C PHE A 143 -7.78 1.15 7.96
N ASN A 144 -8.04 2.42 7.64
CA ASN A 144 -9.31 2.82 7.04
C ASN A 144 -9.52 2.13 5.69
N ASN A 145 -10.52 1.26 5.62
CA ASN A 145 -10.86 0.48 4.42
C ASN A 145 -12.32 0.02 4.46
N LYS A 146 -12.84 -0.48 3.35
CA LYS A 146 -14.24 -0.91 3.21
C LYS A 146 -14.49 -2.38 3.56
N GLY A 147 -13.46 -3.13 3.95
CA GLY A 147 -13.52 -4.55 4.25
C GLY A 147 -13.23 -5.45 3.04
N ALA A 148 -12.92 -6.72 3.34
CA ALA A 148 -12.52 -7.71 2.34
C ALA A 148 -13.59 -7.96 1.28
N GLU A 149 -14.86 -8.01 1.67
CA GLU A 149 -15.97 -8.24 0.74
C GLU A 149 -16.13 -7.11 -0.29
N GLU A 150 -15.99 -5.85 0.11
CA GLU A 150 -16.09 -4.75 -0.86
C GLU A 150 -14.83 -4.66 -1.74
N MET A 151 -13.65 -5.03 -1.23
CA MET A 151 -12.45 -5.16 -2.06
C MET A 151 -12.64 -6.26 -3.11
N ARG A 152 -13.15 -7.44 -2.73
CA ARG A 152 -13.46 -8.53 -3.67
C ARG A 152 -14.34 -8.04 -4.81
N ARG A 153 -15.49 -7.44 -4.49
CA ARG A 153 -16.42 -6.89 -5.49
C ARG A 153 -15.76 -5.85 -6.40
N THR A 154 -14.88 -5.02 -5.82
CA THR A 154 -14.19 -3.97 -6.54
C THR A 154 -13.19 -4.55 -7.57
N LEU A 155 -12.45 -5.58 -7.21
CA LEU A 155 -11.49 -6.24 -8.10
C LEU A 155 -12.20 -7.08 -9.17
N GLU A 156 -13.29 -7.77 -8.82
CA GLU A 156 -14.12 -8.51 -9.77
C GLU A 156 -14.73 -7.60 -10.84
N ARG A 157 -15.28 -6.44 -10.46
CA ARG A 157 -15.79 -5.43 -11.41
C ARG A 157 -14.74 -4.93 -12.38
N GLN A 158 -13.46 -4.98 -12.04
CA GLN A 158 -12.34 -4.64 -12.90
C GLN A 158 -11.82 -5.81 -13.74
N ALA A 159 -12.50 -6.98 -13.70
CA ALA A 159 -12.11 -8.21 -14.39
C ALA A 159 -10.69 -8.72 -14.05
N LEU A 160 -10.30 -8.58 -12.76
CA LEU A 160 -8.97 -8.95 -12.27
C LEU A 160 -8.94 -10.35 -11.61
N ALA A 161 -10.03 -11.12 -11.73
CA ALA A 161 -10.15 -12.43 -11.12
C ALA A 161 -9.28 -13.52 -11.78
N GLN A 162 -8.84 -13.31 -13.02
CA GLN A 162 -8.06 -14.31 -13.74
C GLN A 162 -6.55 -14.05 -13.61
N PRO A 163 -5.78 -14.96 -12.97
CA PRO A 163 -4.33 -14.90 -12.97
C PRO A 163 -3.77 -14.87 -14.41
N GLY A 164 -2.71 -14.10 -14.64
CA GLY A 164 -2.09 -13.96 -15.96
C GLY A 164 -2.80 -12.99 -16.93
N GLN A 165 -4.00 -12.53 -16.61
CA GLN A 165 -4.69 -11.46 -17.36
C GLN A 165 -4.64 -10.10 -16.64
N ARG A 166 -4.04 -10.06 -15.45
CA ARG A 166 -3.84 -8.82 -14.69
C ARG A 166 -2.79 -7.95 -15.37
N PRO A 167 -3.00 -6.62 -15.46
CA PRO A 167 -2.05 -5.72 -16.11
C PRO A 167 -0.71 -5.60 -15.36
N ALA A 168 -0.71 -5.86 -14.06
CA ALA A 168 0.46 -5.95 -13.20
C ALA A 168 0.25 -7.03 -12.13
N VAL A 169 1.31 -7.48 -11.48
CA VAL A 169 1.24 -8.35 -10.30
C VAL A 169 0.47 -7.63 -9.18
N ILE A 170 -0.51 -8.31 -8.59
CA ILE A 170 -1.34 -7.77 -7.50
C ILE A 170 -1.00 -8.49 -6.20
N GLY A 171 -0.42 -7.75 -5.25
CA GLY A 171 -0.32 -8.13 -3.86
C GLY A 171 -1.51 -7.63 -3.05
N ILE A 172 -1.99 -8.42 -2.09
CA ILE A 172 -3.01 -7.98 -1.14
C ILE A 172 -2.41 -7.94 0.26
N ASN A 173 -2.37 -6.75 0.83
CA ASN A 173 -1.89 -6.48 2.17
C ASN A 173 -3.05 -6.62 3.15
N LEU A 174 -2.93 -7.58 4.07
CA LEU A 174 -3.94 -7.96 5.05
C LEU A 174 -3.58 -7.41 6.43
N GLY A 175 -4.57 -6.93 7.15
CA GLY A 175 -4.42 -6.49 8.54
C GLY A 175 -5.56 -6.98 9.42
N LYS A 176 -5.33 -7.01 10.74
CA LYS A 176 -6.35 -7.35 11.72
C LYS A 176 -7.43 -6.26 11.80
N SER A 177 -8.68 -6.65 11.80
CA SER A 177 -9.79 -5.74 12.10
C SER A 177 -9.68 -5.17 13.52
N ARG A 178 -10.05 -3.91 13.69
CA ARG A 178 -9.97 -3.22 14.98
C ARG A 178 -10.82 -3.88 16.06
N ILE A 179 -12.01 -4.38 15.65
CA ILE A 179 -12.98 -5.01 16.54
C ILE A 179 -12.59 -6.43 16.94
N THR A 180 -11.65 -7.06 16.24
CA THR A 180 -11.19 -8.41 16.51
C THR A 180 -10.09 -8.39 17.57
N SER A 181 -10.17 -9.30 18.55
CA SER A 181 -9.13 -9.47 19.57
C SER A 181 -7.84 -10.06 18.98
N LEU A 182 -6.74 -10.03 19.71
CA LEU A 182 -5.47 -10.62 19.25
C LEU A 182 -5.56 -12.15 19.12
N GLU A 183 -6.29 -12.79 20.00
CA GLU A 183 -6.49 -14.27 20.00
C GLU A 183 -7.21 -14.72 18.72
N LEU A 184 -8.14 -13.91 18.21
CA LEU A 184 -8.91 -14.19 17.01
C LEU A 184 -8.26 -13.62 15.75
N ALA A 185 -7.10 -12.98 15.85
CA ALA A 185 -6.41 -12.41 14.70
C ALA A 185 -6.15 -13.45 13.58
N PRO A 186 -5.70 -14.68 13.87
CA PRO A 186 -5.47 -15.68 12.80
C PRO A 186 -6.72 -15.95 11.95
N ASP A 187 -7.90 -16.00 12.56
CA ASP A 187 -9.16 -16.23 11.83
C ASP A 187 -9.62 -14.99 11.06
N ASP A 188 -9.41 -13.80 11.58
CA ASP A 188 -9.71 -12.53 10.89
C ASP A 188 -8.87 -12.38 9.60
N TYR A 189 -7.56 -12.66 9.66
CA TYR A 189 -6.69 -12.70 8.49
C TYR A 189 -7.08 -13.82 7.52
N ALA A 190 -7.40 -15.01 8.05
CA ALA A 190 -7.77 -16.15 7.23
C ALA A 190 -9.08 -15.89 6.46
N SER A 191 -10.08 -15.30 7.10
CA SER A 191 -11.35 -14.93 6.44
C SER A 191 -11.12 -13.93 5.30
N SER A 192 -10.25 -12.94 5.52
CA SER A 192 -9.87 -11.99 4.48
C SER A 192 -9.13 -12.67 3.33
N LEU A 193 -8.16 -13.55 3.65
CA LEU A 193 -7.37 -14.23 2.64
C LEU A 193 -8.19 -15.23 1.84
N GLU A 194 -9.03 -16.02 2.48
CA GLU A 194 -9.89 -17.00 1.79
C GLU A 194 -10.74 -16.34 0.71
N LEU A 195 -11.29 -15.17 1.03
CA LEU A 195 -12.10 -14.40 0.11
C LEU A 195 -11.31 -13.76 -1.04
N LEU A 196 -10.08 -13.31 -0.76
CA LEU A 196 -9.28 -12.49 -1.66
C LEU A 196 -8.18 -13.27 -2.39
N ALA A 197 -7.87 -14.50 -1.97
CA ALA A 197 -6.83 -15.32 -2.58
C ALA A 197 -6.98 -15.50 -4.10
N PRO A 198 -8.19 -15.71 -4.67
CA PRO A 198 -8.36 -15.80 -6.12
C PRO A 198 -7.99 -14.52 -6.88
N LEU A 199 -7.95 -13.39 -6.18
CA LEU A 199 -7.71 -12.05 -6.74
C LEU A 199 -6.28 -11.56 -6.49
N ALA A 200 -5.46 -12.34 -5.79
CA ALA A 200 -4.09 -12.00 -5.41
C ALA A 200 -3.07 -12.89 -6.16
N ASP A 201 -1.92 -12.32 -6.51
CA ASP A 201 -0.75 -13.07 -6.95
C ASP A 201 0.16 -13.40 -5.75
N TYR A 202 0.12 -12.58 -4.70
CA TYR A 202 0.72 -12.83 -3.39
C TYR A 202 -0.08 -12.12 -2.29
N ALA A 203 0.11 -12.52 -1.05
CA ALA A 203 -0.51 -11.84 0.09
C ALA A 203 0.54 -11.42 1.13
N VAL A 204 0.26 -10.33 1.83
CA VAL A 204 1.15 -9.76 2.84
C VAL A 204 0.47 -9.75 4.20
N ILE A 205 1.11 -10.38 5.16
CA ILE A 205 0.73 -10.35 6.57
C ILE A 205 1.28 -9.05 7.17
N ASN A 206 0.42 -8.05 7.37
CA ASN A 206 0.83 -6.77 7.93
C ASN A 206 0.65 -6.74 9.44
N VAL A 207 1.72 -7.02 10.17
CA VAL A 207 1.78 -6.99 11.64
C VAL A 207 2.57 -5.78 12.18
N SER A 208 2.85 -4.78 11.33
CA SER A 208 3.83 -3.72 11.60
C SER A 208 3.22 -2.34 11.90
N SER A 209 1.90 -2.15 11.72
CA SER A 209 1.29 -0.83 11.92
C SER A 209 1.32 -0.39 13.38
N PRO A 210 1.85 0.82 13.67
CA PRO A 210 1.80 1.37 15.03
C PRO A 210 0.42 1.96 15.38
N ASN A 211 -0.49 2.05 14.41
CA ASN A 211 -1.75 2.78 14.51
C ASN A 211 -2.94 1.87 14.86
N THR A 212 -2.69 0.58 15.10
CA THR A 212 -3.68 -0.41 15.53
C THR A 212 -3.22 -1.02 16.85
N PRO A 213 -3.99 -0.86 17.94
CA PRO A 213 -3.58 -1.34 19.26
C PRO A 213 -3.24 -2.82 19.28
N GLY A 214 -2.10 -3.18 19.88
CA GLY A 214 -1.63 -4.55 20.04
C GLY A 214 -1.20 -5.26 18.74
N LEU A 215 -1.31 -4.63 17.58
CA LEU A 215 -1.00 -5.30 16.30
C LEU A 215 0.46 -5.77 16.24
N ARG A 216 1.38 -4.96 16.75
CA ARG A 216 2.82 -5.28 16.74
C ARG A 216 3.18 -6.47 17.62
N ASP A 217 2.31 -6.83 18.57
CA ASP A 217 2.50 -8.02 19.40
C ASP A 217 2.43 -9.31 18.55
N LEU A 218 1.76 -9.25 17.39
CA LEU A 218 1.75 -10.35 16.40
C LEU A 218 3.11 -10.56 15.71
N GLN A 219 4.10 -9.70 15.93
CA GLN A 219 5.49 -9.92 15.48
C GLN A 219 6.26 -10.89 16.43
N ASP A 220 5.70 -11.23 17.60
CA ASP A 220 6.21 -12.33 18.40
C ASP A 220 6.26 -13.62 17.57
N PRO A 221 7.38 -14.35 17.56
CA PRO A 221 7.53 -15.53 16.71
C PRO A 221 6.45 -16.59 16.87
N ASN A 222 5.94 -16.82 18.10
CA ASN A 222 4.90 -17.82 18.34
C ASN A 222 3.53 -17.34 17.81
N GLN A 223 3.22 -16.06 17.98
CA GLN A 223 1.99 -15.48 17.46
C GLN A 223 2.00 -15.47 15.92
N LEU A 224 3.12 -15.08 15.33
CA LEU A 224 3.27 -15.06 13.88
C LEU A 224 3.22 -16.47 13.28
N ARG A 225 3.84 -17.46 13.92
CA ARG A 225 3.78 -18.87 13.49
C ARG A 225 2.32 -19.36 13.45
N ARG A 226 1.55 -19.15 14.51
CA ARG A 226 0.12 -19.51 14.57
C ARG A 226 -0.68 -18.86 13.44
N LEU A 227 -0.40 -17.60 13.15
CA LEU A 227 -1.05 -16.86 12.07
C LEU A 227 -0.70 -17.48 10.71
N VAL A 228 0.59 -17.72 10.44
CA VAL A 228 1.05 -18.35 9.17
C VAL A 228 0.46 -19.75 9.00
N GLU A 229 0.50 -20.58 10.04
CA GLU A 229 -0.09 -21.94 10.02
C GLU A 229 -1.59 -21.89 9.69
N ARG A 230 -2.32 -20.94 10.27
CA ARG A 230 -3.76 -20.78 10.00
C ARG A 230 -4.04 -20.41 8.55
N LEU A 231 -3.25 -19.49 7.98
CA LEU A 231 -3.40 -19.08 6.59
C LEU A 231 -3.06 -20.21 5.60
N ARG A 232 -2.05 -21.00 5.89
CA ARG A 232 -1.62 -22.12 5.03
C ARG A 232 -2.61 -23.27 4.96
N ARG A 233 -3.52 -23.38 5.92
CA ARG A 233 -4.61 -24.36 5.87
C ARG A 233 -5.70 -24.03 4.86
N LEU A 234 -5.65 -22.81 4.28
CA LEU A 234 -6.60 -22.42 3.24
C LEU A 234 -6.29 -23.15 1.93
N PRO A 235 -7.31 -23.64 1.19
CA PRO A 235 -7.11 -24.46 -0.01
C PRO A 235 -6.35 -23.76 -1.13
N ALA A 236 -6.42 -22.43 -1.21
CA ALA A 236 -5.80 -21.62 -2.27
C ALA A 236 -4.94 -20.52 -1.68
N CYS A 237 -4.01 -20.86 -0.78
CA CYS A 237 -3.11 -19.89 -0.17
C CYS A 237 -2.06 -19.43 -1.19
N PRO A 238 -2.01 -18.15 -1.58
CA PRO A 238 -0.95 -17.62 -2.44
C PRO A 238 0.37 -17.50 -1.67
N PRO A 239 1.50 -17.19 -2.35
CA PRO A 239 2.75 -16.86 -1.66
C PRO A 239 2.54 -15.81 -0.58
N LEU A 240 3.01 -16.09 0.65
CA LEU A 240 2.85 -15.21 1.80
C LEU A 240 4.14 -14.45 2.09
N LEU A 241 4.04 -13.12 2.26
CA LEU A 241 5.10 -12.28 2.79
C LEU A 241 4.67 -11.71 4.15
N VAL A 242 5.64 -11.32 4.96
CA VAL A 242 5.38 -10.58 6.21
C VAL A 242 5.95 -9.18 6.14
N LYS A 243 5.15 -8.16 6.54
CA LYS A 243 5.61 -6.77 6.64
C LYS A 243 5.90 -6.42 8.09
N ILE A 244 7.16 -6.04 8.36
CA ILE A 244 7.67 -5.78 9.69
C ILE A 244 7.77 -4.27 10.01
N ALA A 245 7.88 -3.95 11.31
CA ALA A 245 8.12 -2.59 11.78
C ALA A 245 9.61 -2.24 11.66
N PRO A 246 9.97 -0.96 11.46
CA PRO A 246 11.37 -0.53 11.44
C PRO A 246 11.99 -0.40 12.84
N ASP A 247 11.14 -0.29 13.88
CA ASP A 247 11.56 -0.02 15.26
C ASP A 247 11.78 -1.33 16.05
N LEU A 248 12.36 -2.34 15.40
CA LEU A 248 12.68 -3.64 16.00
C LEU A 248 14.17 -3.67 16.37
N GLU A 249 14.49 -4.29 17.49
CA GLU A 249 15.87 -4.62 17.86
C GLU A 249 16.42 -5.73 16.95
N ASP A 250 17.74 -5.78 16.79
CA ASP A 250 18.41 -6.70 15.86
C ASP A 250 18.05 -8.16 16.12
N GLU A 251 17.97 -8.57 17.41
CA GLU A 251 17.58 -9.93 17.81
C GLU A 251 16.15 -10.29 17.39
N ALA A 252 15.24 -9.31 17.39
CA ALA A 252 13.87 -9.51 16.93
C ALA A 252 13.82 -9.63 15.38
N ILE A 253 14.64 -8.86 14.68
CA ILE A 253 14.78 -8.96 13.21
C ILE A 253 15.32 -10.33 12.83
N ASP A 254 16.37 -10.80 13.48
CA ASP A 254 16.95 -12.13 13.25
C ASP A 254 15.94 -13.26 13.52
N SER A 255 15.17 -13.13 14.60
CA SER A 255 14.13 -14.11 14.96
C SER A 255 13.02 -14.16 13.92
N LEU A 256 12.57 -13.00 13.41
CA LEU A 256 11.56 -12.91 12.37
C LEU A 256 12.09 -13.42 11.01
N ALA A 257 13.33 -13.11 10.66
CA ALA A 257 13.95 -13.60 9.44
C ALA A 257 14.09 -15.13 9.45
N ARG A 258 14.51 -15.70 10.60
CA ARG A 258 14.59 -17.15 10.81
C ARG A 258 13.21 -17.80 10.70
N LEU A 259 12.20 -17.23 11.36
CA LEU A 259 10.82 -17.73 11.26
C LEU A 259 10.31 -17.68 9.83
N ALA A 260 10.55 -16.59 9.12
CA ALA A 260 10.15 -16.45 7.72
C ALA A 260 10.76 -17.54 6.84
N TYR A 261 12.02 -17.90 7.09
CA TYR A 261 12.71 -19.00 6.40
C TYR A 261 12.15 -20.37 6.80
N GLU A 262 12.02 -20.66 8.10
CA GLU A 262 11.50 -21.93 8.64
C GLU A 262 10.07 -22.21 8.16
N GLU A 263 9.24 -21.19 8.20
CA GLU A 263 7.86 -21.25 7.71
C GLU A 263 7.76 -21.11 6.18
N GLY A 264 8.87 -21.00 5.44
CA GLY A 264 8.89 -20.89 3.98
C GLY A 264 8.03 -19.73 3.48
N LEU A 265 8.04 -18.58 4.15
CA LEU A 265 7.43 -17.37 3.60
C LEU A 265 8.15 -16.95 2.33
N ALA A 266 7.42 -16.35 1.39
CA ALA A 266 7.97 -15.89 0.12
C ALA A 266 8.93 -14.70 0.29
N GLY A 267 8.86 -14.00 1.43
CA GLY A 267 9.76 -12.89 1.74
C GLY A 267 9.32 -12.04 2.92
N VAL A 268 10.14 -11.02 3.20
CA VAL A 268 9.90 -10.01 4.22
C VAL A 268 9.84 -8.63 3.55
N ILE A 269 8.86 -7.82 3.93
CA ILE A 269 8.78 -6.41 3.50
C ILE A 269 9.34 -5.54 4.62
N ALA A 270 10.48 -4.95 4.37
CA ALA A 270 11.12 -3.95 5.19
C ALA A 270 10.91 -2.58 4.53
N VAL A 271 10.14 -1.68 5.12
CA VAL A 271 9.45 -1.74 6.43
C VAL A 271 8.15 -0.92 6.37
N ASN A 272 7.40 -0.87 7.49
CA ASN A 272 6.34 0.11 7.71
C ASN A 272 6.96 1.44 8.20
N THR A 273 6.14 2.33 8.74
CA THR A 273 6.53 3.64 9.29
C THR A 273 7.12 3.51 10.70
N SER A 274 8.10 4.40 11.01
CA SER A 274 8.79 4.45 12.31
C SER A 274 8.04 5.27 13.35
N LEU A 275 8.24 4.94 14.62
CA LEU A 275 7.88 5.77 15.77
C LEU A 275 9.04 6.69 16.21
N ASP A 276 10.22 6.52 15.64
CA ASP A 276 11.36 7.38 15.95
C ASP A 276 11.09 8.83 15.54
N ARG A 277 11.45 9.75 16.42
CA ARG A 277 11.27 11.19 16.27
C ARG A 277 12.59 11.95 16.37
N LEU A 278 13.73 11.24 16.38
CA LEU A 278 15.03 11.87 16.41
C LEU A 278 15.22 12.79 15.20
N GLY A 279 15.68 13.99 15.44
CA GLY A 279 15.93 15.00 14.41
C GLY A 279 14.70 15.74 13.90
N LEU A 280 13.49 15.47 14.40
CA LEU A 280 12.31 16.23 14.03
C LEU A 280 12.27 17.61 14.69
N ASN A 281 11.77 18.59 13.93
CA ASN A 281 11.50 19.91 14.42
C ASN A 281 10.50 19.92 15.56
N GLN A 282 10.70 20.80 16.54
CA GLN A 282 9.79 21.00 17.68
C GLN A 282 8.65 22.00 17.35
N ARG A 283 8.42 22.28 16.06
CA ARG A 283 7.30 23.15 15.66
C ARG A 283 5.95 22.55 16.06
N VAL A 284 5.02 23.41 16.40
CA VAL A 284 3.63 23.03 16.69
C VAL A 284 2.86 22.92 15.39
N LEU A 285 2.12 21.82 15.22
CA LEU A 285 1.19 21.63 14.09
C LEU A 285 -0.10 22.41 14.36
N ALA A 286 -0.47 23.31 13.46
CA ALA A 286 -1.68 24.13 13.60
C ALA A 286 -2.96 23.27 13.70
N GLN A 287 -3.00 22.12 13.04
CA GLN A 287 -4.16 21.21 13.02
C GLN A 287 -4.42 20.52 14.36
N THR A 288 -3.42 20.38 15.22
CA THR A 288 -3.53 19.60 16.47
C THR A 288 -3.10 20.35 17.72
N GLY A 289 -2.36 21.44 17.57
CA GLY A 289 -1.75 22.17 18.67
C GLY A 289 -0.61 21.40 19.37
N ARG A 290 -0.11 20.32 18.79
CA ARG A 290 1.00 19.50 19.35
C ARG A 290 2.28 19.71 18.56
N THR A 291 3.42 19.49 19.22
CA THR A 291 4.71 19.43 18.52
C THR A 291 4.81 18.12 17.72
N LEU A 292 5.66 18.10 16.69
CA LEU A 292 5.91 16.86 15.92
C LEU A 292 6.40 15.71 16.81
N ALA A 293 7.20 16.00 17.83
CA ALA A 293 7.67 15.00 18.78
C ALA A 293 6.54 14.39 19.62
N GLN A 294 5.47 15.15 19.88
CA GLN A 294 4.31 14.73 20.67
C GLN A 294 3.20 14.12 19.82
N GLU A 295 3.31 14.21 18.49
CA GLU A 295 2.23 13.78 17.60
C GLU A 295 2.22 12.25 17.45
N ALA A 296 1.04 11.67 17.62
CA ALA A 296 0.88 10.23 17.43
C ALA A 296 0.92 9.85 15.93
N GLY A 297 1.40 8.65 15.63
CA GLY A 297 1.43 8.11 14.29
C GLY A 297 2.79 7.57 13.89
N GLY A 298 2.87 7.03 12.67
CA GLY A 298 4.11 6.57 12.06
C GLY A 298 4.66 7.60 11.07
N LEU A 299 5.98 7.76 11.05
CA LEU A 299 6.73 8.66 10.19
C LEU A 299 7.32 7.90 8.99
#